data_a23c20ee796c185edd8bda122acd9bcb
#
_entry.id   a23c20ee796c185edd8bda122acd9bcb
#
_cell.length_a   1.000
_cell.length_b   1.000
_cell.length_c   1.000
_cell.angle_alpha   90.00
_cell.angle_beta   90.00
_cell.angle_gamma   90.00
#
_symmetry.space_group_name_H-M   'P 1'
#
loop_
_entity.id
_entity.type
_entity.pdbx_description
1 polymer ?
#
loop_
_entity_poly.entity_id
_entity_poly.type
_entity_poly.pdbx_seq_one_letter_code
_entity_poly.pdbx_strand_id
1 'polypeptide(L)'
;LKSLTKRAIFCLIAIAVLLLLNLAPVQASEADRQEEAADTGAVATVNGIPIPEKLLAAEVKQQLAKYARYGMRQATPELTATLRQQGLERLIDQELLRQASSKVVIKDAEEQARQKMATMKAGFTSPEQFERYFASRNLTPEKFIENHRTQLRMDAYLASQGLTGFEPTEEQIAAYYEKAKENFKREETVKARHILIALKPDVSSEVKEQARYNAEELRRQLMEDSGQFPLLAARYSACARSKDQGGELGFIKRGFMPPEFDAAAFSLPTGEISGVVATKYGFHIIQVIDKRPAGYAPLAEMHDFIKKYLQGDMAAKRKASHIKELRKQADIEVLLN
;
A
#
# COMPACT_ATOMS: atom_id res chain seq x y z
N LEU A 1 -6.23 -23.56 -10.06
CA LEU A 1 -5.72 -22.35 -10.75
C LEU A 1 -6.75 -21.22 -10.90
N LYS A 2 -8.09 -21.46 -10.86
CA LYS A 2 -9.13 -20.42 -11.05
C LYS A 2 -9.54 -19.64 -9.78
N SER A 3 -9.08 -20.01 -8.58
CA SER A 3 -9.48 -19.34 -7.32
C SER A 3 -8.45 -18.32 -6.82
N LEU A 4 -7.24 -18.36 -7.31
CA LEU A 4 -6.16 -17.42 -6.92
C LEU A 4 -6.25 -16.03 -7.59
N THR A 5 -6.97 -15.93 -8.72
CA THR A 5 -7.01 -14.71 -9.54
C THR A 5 -7.91 -13.61 -8.97
N LYS A 6 -9.02 -13.93 -8.29
CA LYS A 6 -9.96 -12.90 -7.78
C LYS A 6 -9.46 -12.20 -6.51
N ARG A 7 -8.79 -12.94 -5.60
CA ARG A 7 -8.24 -12.34 -4.36
C ARG A 7 -6.99 -11.48 -4.60
N ALA A 8 -6.15 -11.88 -5.57
CA ALA A 8 -5.00 -11.09 -6.00
C ALA A 8 -5.41 -9.79 -6.71
N ILE A 9 -6.49 -9.81 -7.49
CA ILE A 9 -7.02 -8.64 -8.19
C ILE A 9 -7.59 -7.61 -7.20
N PHE A 10 -8.21 -8.02 -6.10
CA PHE A 10 -8.80 -7.08 -5.13
C PHE A 10 -7.73 -6.41 -4.25
N CYS A 11 -6.68 -7.13 -3.85
CA CYS A 11 -5.49 -6.51 -3.24
C CYS A 11 -4.78 -5.55 -4.22
N LEU A 12 -4.77 -5.87 -5.52
CA LEU A 12 -4.18 -5.02 -6.55
C LEU A 12 -5.01 -3.75 -6.82
N ILE A 13 -6.35 -3.81 -6.74
CA ILE A 13 -7.21 -2.63 -6.92
C ILE A 13 -7.13 -1.69 -5.70
N ALA A 14 -7.09 -2.22 -4.47
CA ALA A 14 -6.93 -1.40 -3.27
C ALA A 14 -5.55 -0.72 -3.20
N ILE A 15 -4.49 -1.39 -3.70
CA ILE A 15 -3.13 -0.81 -3.80
C ILE A 15 -3.03 0.17 -4.97
N ALA A 16 -3.79 -0.01 -6.06
CA ALA A 16 -3.76 0.90 -7.21
C ALA A 16 -4.31 2.29 -6.88
N VAL A 17 -5.28 2.42 -5.98
CA VAL A 17 -5.84 3.73 -5.56
C VAL A 17 -4.87 4.49 -4.63
N LEU A 18 -4.05 3.79 -3.83
CA LEU A 18 -3.03 4.41 -2.96
C LEU A 18 -1.73 4.76 -3.69
N LEU A 19 -1.52 4.26 -4.92
CA LEU A 19 -0.29 4.45 -5.70
C LEU A 19 -0.39 5.54 -6.78
N LEU A 20 -1.54 6.21 -6.91
CA LEU A 20 -1.70 7.38 -7.80
C LEU A 20 -0.98 8.65 -7.31
N LEU A 21 -0.34 8.61 -6.14
CA LEU A 21 0.53 9.68 -5.61
C LEU A 21 2.02 9.45 -5.88
N ASN A 22 2.39 8.42 -6.66
CA ASN A 22 3.79 8.18 -6.98
C ASN A 22 4.18 8.82 -8.30
N LEU A 23 4.90 9.93 -8.17
CA LEU A 23 5.89 10.47 -9.11
C LEU A 23 5.52 10.21 -10.57
N ALA A 24 4.73 11.13 -11.13
CA ALA A 24 4.63 11.28 -12.57
C ALA A 24 6.06 11.24 -13.17
N PRO A 25 6.26 10.63 -14.33
CA PRO A 25 7.53 10.77 -15.05
C PRO A 25 7.85 12.26 -15.15
N VAL A 26 9.13 12.56 -15.07
CA VAL A 26 9.69 13.91 -15.14
C VAL A 26 8.86 14.76 -16.10
N GLN A 27 8.14 15.76 -15.58
CA GLN A 27 7.38 16.68 -16.40
C GLN A 27 8.38 17.67 -17.01
N ALA A 28 8.93 17.32 -18.18
CA ALA A 28 9.81 18.18 -18.94
C ALA A 28 9.08 19.47 -19.32
N SER A 29 9.77 20.61 -19.31
CA SER A 29 9.25 21.86 -19.85
C SER A 29 8.94 21.68 -21.36
N GLU A 30 8.21 22.60 -21.95
CA GLU A 30 7.93 22.56 -23.40
C GLU A 30 9.23 22.58 -24.23
N ALA A 31 10.19 23.41 -23.81
CA ALA A 31 11.50 23.49 -24.46
C ALA A 31 12.28 22.18 -24.32
N ASP A 32 12.31 21.59 -23.12
CA ASP A 32 12.96 20.27 -22.90
C ASP A 32 12.34 19.18 -23.79
N ARG A 33 11.03 19.21 -24.02
CA ARG A 33 10.34 18.21 -24.85
C ARG A 33 10.65 18.39 -26.33
N GLN A 34 10.75 19.63 -26.80
CA GLN A 34 11.16 19.90 -28.17
C GLN A 34 12.59 19.43 -28.42
N GLU A 35 13.50 19.71 -27.51
CA GLU A 35 14.89 19.25 -27.59
C GLU A 35 14.98 17.72 -27.51
N GLU A 36 14.31 17.08 -26.53
CA GLU A 36 14.28 15.62 -26.40
C GLU A 36 13.62 14.93 -27.61
N ALA A 37 12.60 15.54 -28.23
CA ALA A 37 11.95 14.99 -29.40
C ALA A 37 12.83 15.15 -30.66
N ALA A 38 13.63 16.20 -30.74
CA ALA A 38 14.61 16.37 -31.80
C ALA A 38 15.72 15.30 -31.77
N ASP A 39 16.11 14.87 -30.53
CA ASP A 39 17.15 13.86 -30.30
C ASP A 39 16.63 12.41 -30.43
N THR A 40 15.44 12.12 -29.90
CA THR A 40 14.92 10.74 -29.77
C THR A 40 13.72 10.41 -30.63
N GLY A 41 13.17 11.37 -31.36
CA GLY A 41 11.90 11.28 -32.08
C GLY A 41 10.69 11.51 -31.21
N ALA A 42 9.59 11.94 -31.82
CA ALA A 42 8.29 12.10 -31.18
C ALA A 42 7.41 10.86 -31.42
N VAL A 43 6.65 10.44 -30.40
CA VAL A 43 5.67 9.35 -30.52
C VAL A 43 4.24 9.85 -30.69
N ALA A 44 4.00 11.11 -30.36
CA ALA A 44 2.77 11.82 -30.63
C ALA A 44 3.00 13.33 -30.55
N THR A 45 2.04 14.11 -31.05
CA THR A 45 1.93 15.55 -30.74
C THR A 45 0.56 15.86 -30.11
N VAL A 46 0.50 16.88 -29.26
CA VAL A 46 -0.73 17.39 -28.64
C VAL A 46 -0.76 18.91 -28.81
N ASN A 47 -1.63 19.42 -29.67
CA ASN A 47 -1.67 20.83 -30.07
C ASN A 47 -0.29 21.33 -30.52
N GLY A 48 0.42 20.52 -31.32
CA GLY A 48 1.75 20.82 -31.84
C GLY A 48 2.91 20.60 -30.85
N ILE A 49 2.64 20.29 -29.58
CA ILE A 49 3.71 19.97 -28.59
C ILE A 49 4.07 18.48 -28.66
N PRO A 50 5.34 18.14 -28.92
CA PRO A 50 5.75 16.76 -29.10
C PRO A 50 5.82 16.00 -27.75
N ILE A 51 5.50 14.72 -27.80
CA ILE A 51 5.75 13.73 -26.74
C ILE A 51 6.95 12.88 -27.17
N PRO A 52 8.13 13.06 -26.55
CA PRO A 52 9.35 12.32 -26.92
C PRO A 52 9.24 10.82 -26.64
N GLU A 53 9.85 9.99 -27.49
CA GLU A 53 9.99 8.54 -27.27
C GLU A 53 10.66 8.23 -25.92
N LYS A 54 11.61 9.03 -25.51
CA LYS A 54 12.32 8.87 -24.23
C LYS A 54 11.37 8.91 -23.02
N LEU A 55 10.33 9.75 -23.05
CA LEU A 55 9.30 9.78 -22.00
C LEU A 55 8.46 8.51 -21.99
N LEU A 56 8.08 8.02 -23.17
CA LEU A 56 7.33 6.78 -23.30
C LEU A 56 8.16 5.58 -22.82
N ALA A 57 9.42 5.50 -23.20
CA ALA A 57 10.33 4.45 -22.75
C ALA A 57 10.51 4.46 -21.22
N ALA A 58 10.63 5.65 -20.61
CA ALA A 58 10.73 5.79 -19.16
C ALA A 58 9.45 5.34 -18.46
N GLU A 59 8.28 5.69 -18.98
CA GLU A 59 6.98 5.27 -18.45
C GLU A 59 6.83 3.73 -18.51
N VAL A 60 7.14 3.11 -19.63
CA VAL A 60 7.11 1.65 -19.82
C VAL A 60 8.07 0.97 -18.84
N LYS A 61 9.31 1.46 -18.74
CA LYS A 61 10.30 0.93 -17.78
C LYS A 61 9.78 0.98 -16.34
N GLN A 62 9.13 2.07 -15.94
CA GLN A 62 8.56 2.22 -14.61
C GLN A 62 7.43 1.20 -14.36
N GLN A 63 6.54 0.99 -15.34
CA GLN A 63 5.47 0.00 -15.24
C GLN A 63 6.04 -1.43 -15.15
N LEU A 64 7.01 -1.78 -15.99
CA LEU A 64 7.67 -3.08 -15.93
C LEU A 64 8.35 -3.34 -14.57
N ALA A 65 8.97 -2.31 -13.98
CA ALA A 65 9.55 -2.43 -12.64
C ALA A 65 8.49 -2.73 -11.55
N LYS A 66 7.25 -2.24 -11.70
CA LYS A 66 6.15 -2.61 -10.80
C LYS A 66 5.79 -4.09 -10.98
N TYR A 67 5.66 -4.58 -12.20
CA TYR A 67 5.38 -6.00 -12.46
C TYR A 67 6.48 -6.92 -11.91
N ALA A 68 7.75 -6.53 -12.03
CA ALA A 68 8.88 -7.28 -11.48
C ALA A 68 8.78 -7.47 -9.96
N ARG A 69 8.31 -6.46 -9.22
CA ARG A 69 8.06 -6.55 -7.75
C ARG A 69 6.99 -7.57 -7.38
N TYR A 70 6.07 -7.88 -8.28
CA TYR A 70 5.03 -8.91 -8.10
C TYR A 70 5.44 -10.29 -8.66
N GLY A 71 6.74 -10.50 -8.91
CA GLY A 71 7.30 -11.80 -9.27
C GLY A 71 7.35 -12.10 -10.77
N MET A 72 7.00 -11.15 -11.64
CA MET A 72 7.17 -11.29 -13.08
C MET A 72 8.64 -11.06 -13.45
N ARG A 73 9.35 -12.13 -13.81
CA ARG A 73 10.80 -12.08 -14.07
C ARG A 73 11.15 -11.57 -15.46
N GLN A 74 10.26 -11.71 -16.43
CA GLN A 74 10.46 -11.25 -17.81
C GLN A 74 9.15 -10.70 -18.36
N ALA A 75 9.24 -9.58 -19.07
CA ALA A 75 8.12 -9.01 -19.81
C ALA A 75 8.00 -9.70 -21.17
N THR A 76 6.78 -10.08 -21.54
CA THR A 76 6.54 -10.57 -22.91
C THR A 76 6.45 -9.38 -23.89
N PRO A 77 6.71 -9.62 -25.21
CA PRO A 77 6.53 -8.57 -26.23
C PRO A 77 5.11 -7.99 -26.21
N GLU A 78 4.08 -8.81 -26.02
CA GLU A 78 2.67 -8.40 -25.98
C GLU A 78 2.39 -7.50 -24.77
N LEU A 79 2.95 -7.84 -23.60
CA LEU A 79 2.83 -6.98 -22.41
C LEU A 79 3.52 -5.64 -22.65
N THR A 80 4.71 -5.67 -23.24
CA THR A 80 5.48 -4.46 -23.55
C THR A 80 4.71 -3.56 -24.51
N ALA A 81 4.13 -4.11 -25.59
CA ALA A 81 3.30 -3.38 -26.55
C ALA A 81 2.07 -2.77 -25.87
N THR A 82 1.37 -3.54 -25.01
CA THR A 82 0.23 -3.05 -24.24
C THR A 82 0.63 -1.88 -23.32
N LEU A 83 1.77 -2.01 -22.63
CA LEU A 83 2.26 -0.96 -21.74
C LEU A 83 2.70 0.30 -22.51
N ARG A 84 3.25 0.14 -23.73
CA ARG A 84 3.58 1.28 -24.60
C ARG A 84 2.32 2.04 -25.00
N GLN A 85 1.30 1.35 -25.49
CA GLN A 85 0.03 1.98 -25.83
C GLN A 85 -0.61 2.70 -24.64
N GLN A 86 -0.74 2.03 -23.50
CA GLN A 86 -1.27 2.62 -22.28
C GLN A 86 -0.40 3.78 -21.75
N GLY A 87 0.91 3.67 -21.91
CA GLY A 87 1.85 4.73 -21.55
C GLY A 87 1.66 5.97 -22.40
N LEU A 88 1.52 5.80 -23.70
CA LEU A 88 1.26 6.90 -24.62
C LEU A 88 -0.05 7.62 -24.31
N GLU A 89 -1.14 6.88 -24.09
CA GLU A 89 -2.43 7.47 -23.71
C GLU A 89 -2.31 8.31 -22.42
N ARG A 90 -1.59 7.82 -21.41
CA ARG A 90 -1.34 8.57 -20.18
C ARG A 90 -0.52 9.84 -20.42
N LEU A 91 0.50 9.78 -21.27
CA LEU A 91 1.33 10.95 -21.59
C LEU A 91 0.53 12.02 -22.35
N ILE A 92 -0.34 11.60 -23.28
CA ILE A 92 -1.28 12.52 -23.97
C ILE A 92 -2.22 13.17 -22.92
N ASP A 93 -2.82 12.40 -22.05
CA ASP A 93 -3.72 12.90 -20.99
C ASP A 93 -3.02 13.88 -20.06
N GLN A 94 -1.78 13.59 -19.66
CA GLN A 94 -0.96 14.48 -18.84
C GLN A 94 -0.64 15.78 -19.57
N GLU A 95 -0.30 15.72 -20.86
CA GLU A 95 -0.01 16.89 -21.66
C GLU A 95 -1.23 17.80 -21.81
N LEU A 96 -2.40 17.22 -22.07
CA LEU A 96 -3.67 17.97 -22.13
C LEU A 96 -3.94 18.72 -20.81
N LEU A 97 -3.76 18.05 -19.67
CA LEU A 97 -3.94 18.68 -18.35
C LEU A 97 -2.89 19.76 -18.08
N ARG A 98 -1.64 19.53 -18.50
CA ARG A 98 -0.55 20.51 -18.38
C ARG A 98 -0.90 21.79 -19.17
N GLN A 99 -1.35 21.64 -20.42
CA GLN A 99 -1.77 22.77 -21.24
C GLN A 99 -2.98 23.48 -20.67
N ALA A 100 -4.02 22.75 -20.25
CA ALA A 100 -5.22 23.31 -19.63
C ALA A 100 -4.90 24.08 -18.34
N SER A 101 -3.91 23.62 -17.58
CA SER A 101 -3.50 24.29 -16.32
C SER A 101 -2.46 25.41 -16.52
N SER A 102 -1.95 25.65 -17.72
CA SER A 102 -0.82 26.56 -17.97
C SER A 102 -1.10 28.01 -17.52
N LYS A 103 -2.34 28.45 -17.59
CA LYS A 103 -2.79 29.80 -17.20
C LYS A 103 -3.08 29.94 -15.69
N VAL A 104 -3.02 28.87 -14.93
CA VAL A 104 -3.26 28.92 -13.48
C VAL A 104 -2.05 29.53 -12.78
N VAL A 105 -2.29 30.60 -12.06
CA VAL A 105 -1.27 31.29 -11.27
C VAL A 105 -1.36 30.82 -9.82
N ILE A 106 -0.28 30.25 -9.30
CA ILE A 106 -0.16 29.88 -7.90
C ILE A 106 0.78 30.86 -7.22
N LYS A 107 0.26 31.60 -6.26
CA LYS A 107 1.07 32.46 -5.42
C LYS A 107 2.09 31.59 -4.67
N ASP A 108 3.33 32.04 -4.62
CA ASP A 108 4.43 31.37 -3.89
C ASP A 108 4.73 29.91 -4.35
N ALA A 109 4.36 29.53 -5.59
CA ALA A 109 4.58 28.16 -6.12
C ALA A 109 6.05 27.74 -6.07
N GLU A 110 6.96 28.67 -6.31
CA GLU A 110 8.40 28.38 -6.25
C GLU A 110 8.86 28.13 -4.83
N GLU A 111 8.40 28.93 -3.86
CA GLU A 111 8.71 28.73 -2.46
C GLU A 111 8.18 27.40 -1.95
N GLN A 112 6.94 27.05 -2.29
CA GLN A 112 6.38 25.73 -1.97
C GLN A 112 7.18 24.58 -2.56
N ALA A 113 7.66 24.73 -3.81
CA ALA A 113 8.52 23.73 -4.45
C ALA A 113 9.89 23.60 -3.76
N ARG A 114 10.51 24.71 -3.36
CA ARG A 114 11.77 24.74 -2.59
C ARG A 114 11.60 24.09 -1.22
N GLN A 115 10.52 24.38 -0.50
CA GLN A 115 10.20 23.77 0.80
C GLN A 115 9.99 22.26 0.65
N LYS A 116 9.28 21.81 -0.40
CA LYS A 116 9.11 20.40 -0.69
C LYS A 116 10.44 19.69 -0.93
N MET A 117 11.32 20.32 -1.69
CA MET A 117 12.68 19.80 -1.93
C MET A 117 13.49 19.73 -0.64
N ALA A 118 13.45 20.77 0.20
CA ALA A 118 14.15 20.82 1.49
C ALA A 118 13.63 19.70 2.43
N THR A 119 12.31 19.51 2.52
CA THR A 119 11.70 18.44 3.31
C THR A 119 12.15 17.05 2.81
N MET A 120 12.18 16.86 1.48
CA MET A 120 12.66 15.63 0.90
C MET A 120 14.13 15.38 1.21
N LYS A 121 14.99 16.41 1.08
CA LYS A 121 16.43 16.34 1.40
C LYS A 121 16.67 15.96 2.86
N ALA A 122 15.89 16.51 3.79
CA ALA A 122 15.98 16.20 5.22
C ALA A 122 15.62 14.73 5.56
N GLY A 123 14.93 14.02 4.68
CA GLY A 123 14.61 12.58 4.84
C GLY A 123 15.78 11.65 4.47
N PHE A 124 16.86 12.15 3.91
CA PHE A 124 18.04 11.35 3.58
C PHE A 124 19.07 11.40 4.72
N THR A 125 19.78 10.28 4.91
CA THR A 125 20.80 10.16 5.97
C THR A 125 22.08 10.90 5.66
N SER A 126 22.34 11.26 4.38
CA SER A 126 23.46 12.10 3.98
C SER A 126 23.16 12.87 2.68
N PRO A 127 23.87 14.01 2.44
CA PRO A 127 23.78 14.77 1.20
C PRO A 127 24.08 13.92 -0.06
N GLU A 128 25.06 13.03 0.02
CA GLU A 128 25.49 12.18 -1.11
C GLU A 128 24.40 11.16 -1.47
N GLN A 129 23.61 10.70 -0.52
CA GLN A 129 22.44 9.85 -0.81
C GLN A 129 21.38 10.63 -1.59
N PHE A 130 21.13 11.88 -1.21
CA PHE A 130 20.19 12.74 -1.92
C PHE A 130 20.67 13.00 -3.36
N GLU A 131 21.95 13.36 -3.54
CA GLU A 131 22.53 13.59 -4.87
C GLU A 131 22.45 12.34 -5.77
N ARG A 132 22.82 11.17 -5.23
CA ARG A 132 22.65 9.88 -5.95
C ARG A 132 21.20 9.58 -6.31
N TYR A 133 20.25 9.91 -5.42
CA TYR A 133 18.84 9.75 -5.70
C TYR A 133 18.40 10.63 -6.87
N PHE A 134 18.85 11.89 -6.93
CA PHE A 134 18.55 12.81 -8.04
C PHE A 134 19.20 12.34 -9.34
N ALA A 135 20.50 12.03 -9.30
CA ALA A 135 21.25 11.56 -10.46
C ALA A 135 20.64 10.27 -11.05
N SER A 136 20.24 9.32 -10.20
CA SER A 136 19.60 8.06 -10.64
C SER A 136 18.29 8.26 -11.37
N ARG A 137 17.69 9.45 -11.30
CA ARG A 137 16.42 9.85 -11.92
C ARG A 137 16.56 10.91 -12.99
N ASN A 138 17.79 11.26 -13.33
CA ASN A 138 18.07 12.38 -14.25
C ASN A 138 17.38 13.69 -13.82
N LEU A 139 17.32 13.93 -12.50
CA LEU A 139 16.74 15.14 -11.94
C LEU A 139 17.85 16.12 -11.55
N THR A 140 17.58 17.40 -11.80
CA THR A 140 18.32 18.50 -11.16
C THR A 140 17.39 19.22 -10.18
N PRO A 141 17.92 20.01 -9.24
CA PRO A 141 17.10 20.85 -8.36
C PRO A 141 16.12 21.74 -9.13
N GLU A 142 16.55 22.33 -10.24
CA GLU A 142 15.76 23.22 -11.09
C GLU A 142 14.61 22.43 -11.73
N LYS A 143 14.88 21.29 -12.34
CA LYS A 143 13.87 20.40 -12.91
C LYS A 143 12.87 19.91 -11.85
N PHE A 144 13.33 19.61 -10.64
CA PHE A 144 12.44 19.24 -9.55
C PHE A 144 11.49 20.39 -9.18
N ILE A 145 12.01 21.61 -9.04
CA ILE A 145 11.22 22.80 -8.72
C ILE A 145 10.17 23.06 -9.81
N GLU A 146 10.57 23.04 -11.09
CA GLU A 146 9.63 23.29 -12.20
C GLU A 146 8.55 22.18 -12.29
N ASN A 147 8.93 20.93 -12.12
CA ASN A 147 7.97 19.82 -12.09
C ASN A 147 6.96 19.99 -10.95
N HIS A 148 7.42 20.41 -9.77
CA HIS A 148 6.51 20.62 -8.64
C HIS A 148 5.60 21.84 -8.85
N ARG A 149 6.11 22.91 -9.41
CA ARG A 149 5.28 24.08 -9.81
C ARG A 149 4.20 23.68 -10.83
N THR A 150 4.56 22.88 -11.82
CA THR A 150 3.61 22.35 -12.81
C THR A 150 2.56 21.47 -12.14
N GLN A 151 2.96 20.61 -11.20
CA GLN A 151 2.02 19.79 -10.43
C GLN A 151 1.05 20.65 -9.61
N LEU A 152 1.54 21.68 -8.92
CA LEU A 152 0.69 22.61 -8.17
C LEU A 152 -0.34 23.31 -9.06
N ARG A 153 0.06 23.75 -10.28
CA ARG A 153 -0.86 24.33 -11.26
C ARG A 153 -1.94 23.34 -11.68
N MET A 154 -1.55 22.10 -11.98
CA MET A 154 -2.49 21.04 -12.36
C MET A 154 -3.46 20.71 -11.23
N ASP A 155 -2.98 20.60 -10.00
CA ASP A 155 -3.83 20.32 -8.84
C ASP A 155 -4.84 21.43 -8.59
N ALA A 156 -4.41 22.69 -8.66
CA ALA A 156 -5.29 23.84 -8.53
C ALA A 156 -6.29 23.94 -9.68
N TYR A 157 -5.88 23.62 -10.92
CA TYR A 157 -6.78 23.54 -12.06
C TYR A 157 -7.85 22.48 -11.82
N LEU A 158 -7.47 21.26 -11.44
CA LEU A 158 -8.41 20.16 -11.17
C LEU A 158 -9.39 20.54 -10.04
N ALA A 159 -8.91 21.20 -9.00
CA ALA A 159 -9.74 21.69 -7.91
C ALA A 159 -10.74 22.77 -8.40
N SER A 160 -10.29 23.72 -9.21
CA SER A 160 -11.17 24.78 -9.79
C SER A 160 -12.26 24.22 -10.69
N GLN A 161 -12.02 23.08 -11.32
CA GLN A 161 -13.00 22.36 -12.15
C GLN A 161 -13.91 21.43 -11.31
N GLY A 162 -13.81 21.41 -9.98
CA GLY A 162 -14.58 20.52 -9.10
C GLY A 162 -14.27 19.03 -9.30
N LEU A 163 -13.04 18.72 -9.75
CA LEU A 163 -12.61 17.35 -10.05
C LEU A 163 -11.91 16.68 -8.87
N THR A 164 -11.74 17.41 -7.76
CA THR A 164 -11.14 16.95 -6.50
C THR A 164 -12.04 17.32 -5.33
N GLY A 165 -11.74 16.83 -4.13
CA GLY A 165 -12.46 17.20 -2.90
C GLY A 165 -13.87 16.61 -2.82
N PHE A 166 -14.15 15.48 -3.50
CA PHE A 166 -15.41 14.78 -3.35
C PHE A 166 -15.52 14.17 -1.96
N GLU A 167 -16.63 14.48 -1.26
CA GLU A 167 -17.00 13.86 0.00
C GLU A 167 -18.22 12.95 -0.23
N PRO A 168 -18.06 11.60 -0.12
CA PRO A 168 -19.17 10.69 -0.23
C PRO A 168 -20.13 10.86 0.95
N THR A 169 -21.43 10.77 0.69
CA THR A 169 -22.44 10.77 1.75
C THR A 169 -22.46 9.43 2.48
N GLU A 170 -23.02 9.41 3.70
CA GLU A 170 -23.18 8.18 4.48
C GLU A 170 -24.02 7.12 3.72
N GLU A 171 -25.03 7.57 2.95
CA GLU A 171 -25.84 6.68 2.13
C GLU A 171 -25.02 6.04 1.01
N GLN A 172 -24.07 6.79 0.41
CA GLN A 172 -23.17 6.25 -0.63
C GLN A 172 -22.17 5.25 -0.03
N ILE A 173 -21.67 5.50 1.18
CA ILE A 173 -20.79 4.60 1.90
C ILE A 173 -21.52 3.30 2.23
N ALA A 174 -22.73 3.40 2.79
CA ALA A 174 -23.56 2.25 3.13
C ALA A 174 -23.95 1.45 1.88
N ALA A 175 -24.36 2.12 0.80
CA ALA A 175 -24.72 1.47 -0.47
C ALA A 175 -23.52 0.72 -1.08
N TYR A 176 -22.33 1.31 -1.02
CA TYR A 176 -21.09 0.64 -1.47
C TYR A 176 -20.79 -0.58 -0.62
N TYR A 177 -20.91 -0.46 0.71
CA TYR A 177 -20.68 -1.58 1.63
C TYR A 177 -21.59 -2.78 1.29
N GLU A 178 -22.90 -2.56 1.15
CA GLU A 178 -23.83 -3.64 0.80
C GLU A 178 -23.53 -4.24 -0.58
N LYS A 179 -23.24 -3.41 -1.58
CA LYS A 179 -22.85 -3.86 -2.93
C LYS A 179 -21.56 -4.69 -2.94
N ALA A 180 -20.60 -4.33 -2.11
CA ALA A 180 -19.28 -4.96 -2.06
C ALA A 180 -19.12 -5.94 -0.88
N LYS A 181 -20.18 -6.29 -0.18
CA LYS A 181 -20.21 -7.03 1.10
C LYS A 181 -19.40 -8.31 1.08
N GLU A 182 -19.48 -9.08 -0.01
CA GLU A 182 -18.70 -10.31 -0.17
C GLU A 182 -17.19 -10.10 -0.12
N ASN A 183 -16.70 -8.89 -0.46
CA ASN A 183 -15.29 -8.55 -0.38
C ASN A 183 -14.83 -8.29 1.06
N PHE A 184 -15.75 -8.04 1.97
CA PHE A 184 -15.51 -7.80 3.38
C PHE A 184 -15.70 -9.03 4.25
N LYS A 185 -15.90 -10.20 3.60
CA LYS A 185 -15.98 -11.48 4.29
C LYS A 185 -14.63 -11.87 4.88
N ARG A 186 -14.64 -12.22 6.15
CA ARG A 186 -13.45 -12.64 6.90
C ARG A 186 -13.68 -13.97 7.62
N GLU A 187 -12.60 -14.70 7.79
CA GLU A 187 -12.57 -15.87 8.67
C GLU A 187 -12.47 -15.41 10.12
N GLU A 188 -12.86 -16.29 11.05
CA GLU A 188 -12.60 -16.04 12.47
C GLU A 188 -11.10 -15.88 12.73
N THR A 189 -10.73 -14.87 13.49
CA THR A 189 -9.35 -14.65 13.94
C THR A 189 -9.33 -14.27 15.40
N VAL A 190 -8.26 -14.68 16.09
CA VAL A 190 -8.02 -14.38 17.49
C VAL A 190 -6.71 -13.64 17.64
N LYS A 191 -6.72 -12.46 18.27
CA LYS A 191 -5.51 -11.79 18.72
C LYS A 191 -5.09 -12.41 20.05
N ALA A 192 -3.93 -13.04 20.08
CA ALA A 192 -3.45 -13.73 21.26
C ALA A 192 -2.01 -13.35 21.59
N ARG A 193 -1.62 -13.58 22.85
CA ARG A 193 -0.24 -13.63 23.30
C ARG A 193 0.01 -14.93 24.04
N HIS A 194 1.28 -15.39 24.04
CA HIS A 194 1.62 -16.64 24.70
C HIS A 194 2.99 -16.62 25.37
N ILE A 195 3.16 -17.54 26.32
CA ILE A 195 4.44 -17.93 26.91
C ILE A 195 4.65 -19.39 26.54
N LEU A 196 5.81 -19.72 25.95
CA LEU A 196 6.20 -21.08 25.59
C LEU A 196 7.33 -21.57 26.50
N ILE A 197 7.06 -22.62 27.27
CA ILE A 197 8.08 -23.42 27.93
C ILE A 197 8.43 -24.57 26.98
N ALA A 198 9.51 -24.39 26.22
CA ALA A 198 9.86 -25.32 25.16
C ALA A 198 10.38 -26.66 25.71
N LEU A 199 10.03 -27.70 24.99
CA LEU A 199 10.58 -29.06 25.21
C LEU A 199 11.26 -29.56 23.94
N LYS A 200 12.41 -30.22 24.10
CA LYS A 200 13.01 -30.97 23.01
C LYS A 200 12.24 -32.28 22.81
N PRO A 201 12.25 -32.86 21.61
CA PRO A 201 11.78 -34.22 21.41
C PRO A 201 12.55 -35.20 22.33
N ASP A 202 11.88 -36.24 22.77
CA ASP A 202 12.49 -37.37 23.52
C ASP A 202 13.12 -37.02 24.88
N VAL A 203 12.60 -35.96 25.55
CA VAL A 203 12.99 -35.66 26.94
C VAL A 203 12.39 -36.69 27.91
N SER A 204 13.06 -36.89 29.04
CA SER A 204 12.56 -37.80 30.11
C SER A 204 11.25 -37.30 30.71
N SER A 205 10.51 -38.20 31.36
CA SER A 205 9.25 -37.87 32.05
C SER A 205 9.46 -36.80 33.13
N GLU A 206 10.57 -36.86 33.85
CA GLU A 206 10.92 -35.93 34.92
C GLU A 206 11.13 -34.52 34.37
N VAL A 207 11.81 -34.38 33.22
CA VAL A 207 12.02 -33.09 32.56
C VAL A 207 10.69 -32.52 32.06
N LYS A 208 9.80 -33.35 31.54
CA LYS A 208 8.48 -32.96 31.09
C LYS A 208 7.59 -32.49 32.24
N GLU A 209 7.58 -33.20 33.36
CA GLU A 209 6.84 -32.85 34.56
C GLU A 209 7.35 -31.54 35.16
N GLN A 210 8.67 -31.33 35.22
CA GLN A 210 9.25 -30.09 35.71
C GLN A 210 8.87 -28.90 34.81
N ALA A 211 8.89 -29.07 33.49
CA ALA A 211 8.46 -28.00 32.55
C ALA A 211 6.96 -27.67 32.68
N ARG A 212 6.14 -28.70 32.93
CA ARG A 212 4.71 -28.51 33.20
C ARG A 212 4.50 -27.75 34.51
N TYR A 213 5.18 -28.15 35.57
CA TYR A 213 5.13 -27.44 36.86
C TYR A 213 5.51 -25.97 36.70
N ASN A 214 6.59 -25.67 35.97
CA ASN A 214 7.01 -24.30 35.69
C ASN A 214 5.94 -23.51 34.92
N ALA A 215 5.28 -24.12 33.95
CA ALA A 215 4.18 -23.48 33.22
C ALA A 215 2.95 -23.22 34.09
N GLU A 216 2.61 -24.16 34.98
CA GLU A 216 1.50 -24.01 35.94
C GLU A 216 1.79 -22.89 36.94
N GLU A 217 3.03 -22.78 37.42
CA GLU A 217 3.45 -21.72 38.34
C GLU A 217 3.40 -20.34 37.68
N LEU A 218 3.87 -20.22 36.44
CA LEU A 218 3.73 -18.97 35.67
C LEU A 218 2.27 -18.62 35.41
N ARG A 219 1.44 -19.62 35.10
CA ARG A 219 0.00 -19.41 34.96
C ARG A 219 -0.62 -18.90 36.25
N ARG A 220 -0.26 -19.46 37.41
CA ARG A 220 -0.76 -19.01 38.74
C ARG A 220 -0.43 -17.53 38.95
N GLN A 221 0.81 -17.10 38.70
CA GLN A 221 1.22 -15.70 38.78
C GLN A 221 0.39 -14.79 37.86
N LEU A 222 0.14 -15.26 36.66
CA LEU A 222 -0.67 -14.52 35.66
C LEU A 222 -2.17 -14.42 36.06
N MET A 223 -2.69 -15.40 36.78
CA MET A 223 -4.05 -15.37 37.33
C MET A 223 -4.18 -14.38 38.48
N GLU A 224 -3.10 -14.14 39.23
CA GLU A 224 -3.05 -13.11 40.27
C GLU A 224 -2.91 -11.70 39.66
N ASP A 225 -2.06 -11.54 38.63
CA ASP A 225 -1.85 -10.29 37.90
C ASP A 225 -1.54 -10.54 36.45
N SER A 226 -2.56 -10.44 35.61
CA SER A 226 -2.42 -10.60 34.14
C SER A 226 -1.59 -9.49 33.46
N GLY A 227 -1.38 -8.36 34.15
CA GLY A 227 -0.54 -7.26 33.66
C GLY A 227 0.94 -7.64 33.56
N GLN A 228 1.38 -8.66 34.29
CA GLN A 228 2.76 -9.18 34.24
C GLN A 228 3.06 -10.01 32.97
N PHE A 229 2.06 -10.32 32.14
CA PHE A 229 2.26 -11.19 30.99
C PHE A 229 3.43 -10.77 30.10
N PRO A 230 3.61 -9.49 29.70
CA PRO A 230 4.74 -9.08 28.89
C PRO A 230 6.10 -9.33 29.55
N LEU A 231 6.21 -9.06 30.85
CA LEU A 231 7.43 -9.26 31.62
C LEU A 231 7.79 -10.76 31.72
N LEU A 232 6.79 -11.59 32.04
CA LEU A 232 6.99 -13.04 32.15
C LEU A 232 7.28 -13.68 30.79
N ALA A 233 6.65 -13.17 29.71
CA ALA A 233 6.96 -13.61 28.35
C ALA A 233 8.42 -13.30 27.97
N ALA A 234 8.89 -12.07 28.19
CA ALA A 234 10.26 -11.68 27.93
C ALA A 234 11.28 -12.54 28.71
N ARG A 235 10.94 -12.89 29.96
CA ARG A 235 11.83 -13.61 30.87
C ARG A 235 11.85 -15.11 30.63
N TYR A 236 10.70 -15.72 30.38
CA TYR A 236 10.55 -17.18 30.43
C TYR A 236 10.15 -17.82 29.09
N SER A 237 9.63 -17.04 28.14
CA SER A 237 9.20 -17.62 26.87
C SER A 237 10.39 -18.01 25.98
N ALA A 238 10.35 -19.24 25.49
CA ALA A 238 11.29 -19.74 24.48
C ALA A 238 10.91 -19.32 23.05
N CYS A 239 9.77 -18.64 22.84
CA CYS A 239 9.35 -18.20 21.52
C CYS A 239 10.12 -16.94 21.10
N ALA A 240 11.22 -17.09 20.36
CA ALA A 240 12.07 -16.00 19.91
C ALA A 240 11.31 -14.92 19.10
N ARG A 241 10.21 -15.31 18.43
CA ARG A 241 9.41 -14.40 17.60
C ARG A 241 8.60 -13.41 18.41
N SER A 242 8.13 -13.78 19.60
CA SER A 242 7.14 -12.97 20.35
C SER A 242 7.59 -12.58 21.77
N LYS A 243 8.59 -13.25 22.34
CA LYS A 243 8.99 -13.01 23.73
C LYS A 243 9.30 -11.54 24.04
N ASP A 244 10.06 -10.88 23.15
CA ASP A 244 10.48 -9.48 23.33
C ASP A 244 9.37 -8.48 22.96
N GLN A 245 8.24 -8.97 22.45
CA GLN A 245 7.02 -8.23 22.17
C GLN A 245 5.90 -8.58 23.15
N GLY A 246 6.26 -8.97 24.40
CA GLY A 246 5.29 -9.32 25.43
C GLY A 246 4.50 -10.61 25.16
N GLY A 247 5.03 -11.48 24.30
CA GLY A 247 4.40 -12.72 23.88
C GLY A 247 3.38 -12.56 22.74
N GLU A 248 3.17 -11.36 22.18
CA GLU A 248 2.14 -11.10 21.18
C GLU A 248 2.38 -11.85 19.87
N LEU A 249 1.30 -12.46 19.35
CA LEU A 249 1.27 -13.18 18.06
C LEU A 249 0.50 -12.41 16.97
N GLY A 250 -0.20 -11.33 17.35
CA GLY A 250 -1.15 -10.66 16.48
C GLY A 250 -2.41 -11.48 16.27
N PHE A 251 -3.18 -11.16 15.21
CA PHE A 251 -4.36 -11.94 14.82
C PHE A 251 -3.94 -13.21 14.08
N ILE A 252 -4.27 -14.36 14.66
CA ILE A 252 -4.05 -15.70 14.12
C ILE A 252 -5.35 -16.29 13.57
N LYS A 253 -5.27 -17.07 12.49
CA LYS A 253 -6.36 -17.84 11.89
C LYS A 253 -6.32 -19.27 12.39
N ARG A 254 -7.46 -19.96 12.37
CA ARG A 254 -7.50 -21.42 12.60
C ARG A 254 -6.59 -22.16 11.62
N GLY A 255 -5.91 -23.19 12.12
CA GLY A 255 -4.96 -23.99 11.35
C GLY A 255 -3.56 -23.37 11.21
N PHE A 256 -3.33 -22.18 11.77
CA PHE A 256 -2.02 -21.54 11.73
C PHE A 256 -1.10 -21.97 12.87
N MET A 257 -1.69 -22.31 14.01
CA MET A 257 -0.99 -22.82 15.20
C MET A 257 -1.26 -24.33 15.37
N PRO A 258 -0.51 -25.05 16.25
CA PRO A 258 -0.82 -26.44 16.58
C PRO A 258 -2.30 -26.61 16.98
N PRO A 259 -2.92 -27.77 16.68
CA PRO A 259 -4.34 -28.00 16.94
C PRO A 259 -4.78 -27.73 18.39
N GLU A 260 -3.93 -28.12 19.36
CA GLU A 260 -4.20 -27.93 20.79
C GLU A 260 -4.16 -26.44 21.17
N PHE A 261 -3.24 -25.70 20.58
CA PHE A 261 -3.15 -24.26 20.75
C PHE A 261 -4.38 -23.55 20.16
N ASP A 262 -4.73 -23.89 18.89
CA ASP A 262 -5.91 -23.36 18.23
C ASP A 262 -7.19 -23.63 19.03
N ALA A 263 -7.38 -24.88 19.49
CA ALA A 263 -8.53 -25.27 20.30
C ALA A 263 -8.67 -24.38 21.54
N ALA A 264 -7.55 -24.14 22.25
CA ALA A 264 -7.54 -23.30 23.43
C ALA A 264 -7.80 -21.81 23.09
N ALA A 265 -7.03 -21.25 22.14
CA ALA A 265 -7.13 -19.83 21.81
C ALA A 265 -8.51 -19.42 21.26
N PHE A 266 -9.13 -20.26 20.43
CA PHE A 266 -10.41 -19.96 19.83
C PHE A 266 -11.62 -20.22 20.77
N SER A 267 -11.48 -21.09 21.79
CA SER A 267 -12.54 -21.33 22.78
C SER A 267 -12.56 -20.29 23.91
N LEU A 268 -11.41 -19.72 24.30
CA LEU A 268 -11.31 -18.78 25.41
C LEU A 268 -12.04 -17.46 25.13
N PRO A 269 -12.75 -16.88 26.10
CA PRO A 269 -13.20 -15.49 26.04
C PRO A 269 -12.06 -14.48 25.91
N THR A 270 -12.38 -13.29 25.42
CA THR A 270 -11.43 -12.16 25.39
C THR A 270 -11.04 -11.76 26.81
N GLY A 271 -9.76 -11.53 27.05
CA GLY A 271 -9.16 -11.19 28.34
C GLY A 271 -8.70 -12.41 29.15
N GLU A 272 -9.22 -13.60 28.86
CA GLU A 272 -8.93 -14.80 29.66
C GLU A 272 -7.60 -15.47 29.30
N ILE A 273 -7.07 -16.18 30.32
CA ILE A 273 -5.83 -16.95 30.24
C ILE A 273 -6.17 -18.44 30.26
N SER A 274 -5.56 -19.20 29.33
CA SER A 274 -5.77 -20.64 29.21
C SER A 274 -5.25 -21.44 30.42
N GLY A 275 -5.68 -22.69 30.53
CA GLY A 275 -4.88 -23.70 31.20
C GLY A 275 -3.51 -23.87 30.52
N VAL A 276 -2.67 -24.71 31.09
CA VAL A 276 -1.41 -25.12 30.45
C VAL A 276 -1.74 -26.01 29.25
N VAL A 277 -1.42 -25.56 28.04
CA VAL A 277 -1.70 -26.25 26.77
C VAL A 277 -0.44 -26.97 26.30
N ALA A 278 -0.50 -28.29 26.22
CA ALA A 278 0.60 -29.12 25.71
C ALA A 278 0.53 -29.20 24.18
N THR A 279 1.66 -28.96 23.51
CA THR A 279 1.84 -29.18 22.09
C THR A 279 3.17 -29.91 21.82
N LYS A 280 3.45 -30.25 20.58
CA LYS A 280 4.75 -30.83 20.18
C LYS A 280 5.96 -29.92 20.47
N TYR A 281 5.76 -28.63 20.73
CA TYR A 281 6.82 -27.66 21.03
C TYR A 281 7.07 -27.48 22.53
N GLY A 282 6.18 -27.97 23.38
CA GLY A 282 6.23 -27.81 24.83
C GLY A 282 4.89 -27.32 25.39
N PHE A 283 4.95 -26.62 26.51
CA PHE A 283 3.79 -26.11 27.23
C PHE A 283 3.57 -24.63 26.93
N HIS A 284 2.33 -24.26 26.64
CA HIS A 284 1.92 -22.89 26.35
C HIS A 284 0.95 -22.37 27.41
N ILE A 285 1.11 -21.11 27.77
CA ILE A 285 0.10 -20.31 28.46
C ILE A 285 -0.35 -19.26 27.46
N ILE A 286 -1.65 -19.21 27.18
CA ILE A 286 -2.22 -18.38 26.10
C ILE A 286 -3.17 -17.37 26.74
N GLN A 287 -3.10 -16.12 26.30
CA GLN A 287 -4.14 -15.14 26.61
C GLN A 287 -4.74 -14.60 25.34
N VAL A 288 -6.07 -14.54 25.31
CA VAL A 288 -6.81 -13.93 24.21
C VAL A 288 -6.96 -12.44 24.49
N ILE A 289 -6.49 -11.60 23.56
CA ILE A 289 -6.54 -10.13 23.68
C ILE A 289 -7.79 -9.59 22.99
N ASP A 290 -8.13 -10.16 21.81
CA ASP A 290 -9.26 -9.73 21.01
C ASP A 290 -9.74 -10.86 20.08
N LYS A 291 -11.00 -10.81 19.65
CA LYS A 291 -11.59 -11.78 18.70
C LYS A 291 -12.34 -11.06 17.59
N ARG A 292 -12.11 -11.51 16.38
CA ARG A 292 -12.90 -11.09 15.23
C ARG A 292 -13.68 -12.30 14.73
N PRO A 293 -15.02 -12.30 14.85
CA PRO A 293 -15.83 -13.43 14.41
C PRO A 293 -15.75 -13.61 12.89
N ALA A 294 -15.99 -14.84 12.45
CA ALA A 294 -16.24 -15.12 11.05
C ALA A 294 -17.49 -14.36 10.57
N GLY A 295 -17.52 -13.99 9.32
CA GLY A 295 -18.64 -13.24 8.74
C GLY A 295 -18.18 -12.05 7.94
N TYR A 296 -18.92 -10.96 7.98
CA TYR A 296 -18.56 -9.73 7.29
C TYR A 296 -18.00 -8.72 8.27
N ALA A 297 -16.89 -8.05 7.89
CA ALA A 297 -16.39 -6.93 8.68
C ALA A 297 -17.49 -5.86 8.78
N PRO A 298 -17.85 -5.36 9.97
CA PRO A 298 -18.92 -4.38 10.13
C PRO A 298 -18.65 -3.11 9.33
N LEU A 299 -19.71 -2.43 8.88
CA LEU A 299 -19.60 -1.13 8.17
C LEU A 299 -18.75 -0.13 8.97
N ALA A 300 -18.90 -0.07 10.29
CA ALA A 300 -18.13 0.84 11.15
C ALA A 300 -16.59 0.60 11.03
N GLU A 301 -16.14 -0.64 10.87
CA GLU A 301 -14.72 -0.95 10.66
C GLU A 301 -14.26 -0.58 9.25
N MET A 302 -15.14 -0.62 8.26
CA MET A 302 -14.85 -0.41 6.85
C MET A 302 -15.12 1.03 6.38
N HIS A 303 -15.77 1.84 7.21
CA HIS A 303 -16.26 3.17 6.88
C HIS A 303 -15.18 4.05 6.24
N ASP A 304 -14.07 4.27 6.93
CA ASP A 304 -13.01 5.16 6.45
C ASP A 304 -12.32 4.62 5.20
N PHE A 305 -12.17 3.30 5.11
CA PHE A 305 -11.66 2.65 3.92
C PHE A 305 -12.58 2.90 2.72
N ILE A 306 -13.89 2.68 2.89
CA ILE A 306 -14.88 2.88 1.83
C ILE A 306 -14.98 4.36 1.45
N LYS A 307 -15.01 5.27 2.44
CA LYS A 307 -15.02 6.71 2.23
C LYS A 307 -13.83 7.11 1.33
N LYS A 308 -12.63 6.73 1.71
CA LYS A 308 -11.41 7.04 0.95
C LYS A 308 -11.40 6.41 -0.46
N TYR A 309 -11.91 5.20 -0.57
CA TYR A 309 -12.06 4.52 -1.86
C TYR A 309 -13.01 5.30 -2.78
N LEU A 310 -14.20 5.68 -2.28
CA LEU A 310 -15.19 6.42 -3.05
C LEU A 310 -14.71 7.81 -3.44
N GLN A 311 -13.98 8.50 -2.56
CA GLN A 311 -13.31 9.77 -2.87
C GLN A 311 -12.37 9.63 -4.09
N GLY A 312 -11.52 8.62 -4.07
CA GLY A 312 -10.58 8.36 -5.16
C GLY A 312 -11.27 7.92 -6.45
N ASP A 313 -12.26 7.03 -6.39
CA ASP A 313 -13.01 6.54 -7.54
C ASP A 313 -13.78 7.66 -8.24
N MET A 314 -14.45 8.52 -7.45
CA MET A 314 -15.19 9.66 -8.00
C MET A 314 -14.26 10.69 -8.63
N ALA A 315 -13.15 11.02 -7.96
CA ALA A 315 -12.15 11.93 -8.50
C ALA A 315 -11.57 11.40 -9.81
N ALA A 316 -11.24 10.11 -9.86
CA ALA A 316 -10.72 9.45 -11.07
C ALA A 316 -11.75 9.49 -12.23
N LYS A 317 -13.01 9.18 -11.96
CA LYS A 317 -14.09 9.21 -12.97
C LYS A 317 -14.34 10.63 -13.52
N ARG A 318 -14.41 11.63 -12.64
CA ARG A 318 -14.59 13.03 -13.03
C ARG A 318 -13.42 13.51 -13.87
N LYS A 319 -12.18 13.22 -13.43
CA LYS A 319 -10.96 13.54 -14.16
C LYS A 319 -10.96 12.89 -15.54
N ALA A 320 -11.29 11.60 -15.65
CA ALA A 320 -11.36 10.88 -16.92
C ALA A 320 -12.40 11.50 -17.87
N SER A 321 -13.59 11.87 -17.36
CA SER A 321 -14.61 12.56 -18.16
C SER A 321 -14.11 13.92 -18.64
N HIS A 322 -13.45 14.68 -17.79
CA HIS A 322 -12.89 15.98 -18.16
C HIS A 322 -11.79 15.85 -19.23
N ILE A 323 -10.88 14.91 -19.07
CA ILE A 323 -9.84 14.61 -20.06
C ILE A 323 -10.47 14.24 -21.42
N LYS A 324 -11.56 13.44 -21.40
CA LYS A 324 -12.29 13.12 -22.63
C LYS A 324 -12.81 14.37 -23.36
N GLU A 325 -13.26 15.37 -22.63
CA GLU A 325 -13.68 16.65 -23.24
C GLU A 325 -12.46 17.45 -23.76
N LEU A 326 -11.35 17.47 -23.03
CA LEU A 326 -10.11 18.10 -23.50
C LEU A 326 -9.61 17.45 -24.81
N ARG A 327 -9.67 16.12 -24.90
CA ARG A 327 -9.29 15.40 -26.12
C ARG A 327 -10.12 15.77 -27.35
N LYS A 328 -11.42 16.04 -27.19
CA LYS A 328 -12.29 16.46 -28.30
C LYS A 328 -11.92 17.83 -28.88
N GLN A 329 -11.27 18.66 -28.07
CA GLN A 329 -10.91 20.04 -28.43
C GLN A 329 -9.45 20.16 -28.89
N ALA A 330 -8.67 19.13 -28.71
CA ALA A 330 -7.25 19.12 -28.98
C ALA A 330 -6.92 18.49 -30.35
N ASP A 331 -5.87 18.99 -30.96
CA ASP A 331 -5.22 18.35 -32.10
C ASP A 331 -4.20 17.32 -31.58
N ILE A 332 -4.49 16.04 -31.80
CA ILE A 332 -3.68 14.92 -31.33
C ILE A 332 -3.28 14.07 -32.51
N GLU A 333 -1.98 14.02 -32.80
CA GLU A 333 -1.41 13.17 -33.82
C GLU A 333 -0.55 12.08 -33.17
N VAL A 334 -0.85 10.80 -33.46
CA VAL A 334 -0.08 9.67 -33.00
C VAL A 334 0.90 9.24 -34.07
N LEU A 335 2.19 9.24 -33.75
CA LEU A 335 3.31 8.98 -34.66
C LEU A 335 3.95 7.60 -34.40
N LEU A 336 3.39 6.80 -33.50
CA LEU A 336 3.86 5.42 -33.25
C LEU A 336 3.61 4.56 -34.52
N ASN A 337 4.66 3.98 -35.05
CA ASN A 337 4.63 2.93 -36.05
C ASN A 337 4.44 1.56 -35.40
#